data_064d8f8cc8d17f208680836b63548bf9
#
_entry.id   064d8f8cc8d17f208680836b63548bf9
#
_cell.length_a   1.000
_cell.length_b   1.000
_cell.length_c   1.000
_cell.angle_alpha   90.00
_cell.angle_beta   90.00
_cell.angle_gamma   90.00
#
_symmetry.space_group_name_H-M   'P 1'
#
loop_
_entity.id
_entity.type
_entity.pdbx_description
1 polymer ?
#
loop_
_entity_poly.entity_id
_entity_poly.type
_entity_poly.pdbx_seq_one_letter_code
_entity_poly.pdbx_strand_id
1 'polypeptide(L)' 'MLCKMKEAQSLLKTTNLPISMIAVKVGYTNFSHFSQVYKKMLGVTPAEDRNEKTG' A
#
# COMPACT_ATOMS: atom_id res chain seq x y z
N MET A 1 17.93 2.02 6.04
CA MET A 1 17.07 2.75 5.12
C MET A 1 15.68 2.17 5.10
N LEU A 2 14.70 2.98 5.39
CA LEU A 2 13.33 2.50 5.45
C LEU A 2 12.70 2.44 4.07
N CYS A 3 11.99 1.36 3.80
CA CYS A 3 11.26 1.23 2.56
C CYS A 3 9.79 1.51 2.84
N LYS A 4 9.32 2.66 2.42
CA LYS A 4 7.94 3.07 2.70
C LYS A 4 6.93 2.10 2.12
N MET A 5 7.24 1.53 0.97
CA MET A 5 6.31 0.59 0.36
C MET A 5 6.20 -0.69 1.17
N LYS A 6 7.29 -1.14 1.76
CA LYS A 6 7.24 -2.33 2.60
C LYS A 6 6.42 -2.07 3.86
N GLU A 7 6.54 -0.87 4.41
CA GLU A 7 5.76 -0.51 5.57
C GLU A 7 4.28 -0.45 5.20
N ALA A 8 3.97 0.11 4.04
CA ALA A 8 2.59 0.16 3.58
C ALA A 8 2.05 -1.25 3.38
N GLN A 9 2.85 -2.12 2.82
CA GLN A 9 2.42 -3.50 2.61
C GLN A 9 2.13 -4.19 3.94
N SER A 10 2.97 -3.95 4.92
CA SER A 10 2.77 -4.52 6.24
C SER A 10 1.44 -4.05 6.83
N LEU A 11 1.18 -2.75 6.76
CA LEU A 11 -0.08 -2.21 7.25
C LEU A 11 -1.27 -2.80 6.50
N LEU A 12 -1.10 -2.95 5.21
CA LEU A 12 -2.16 -3.48 4.38
C LEU A 12 -2.57 -4.89 4.81
N LYS A 13 -1.60 -5.68 5.23
CA LYS A 13 -1.83 -7.07 5.56
C LYS A 13 -2.13 -7.30 7.04
N THR A 14 -1.70 -6.40 7.90
CA THR A 14 -1.88 -6.59 9.34
C THR A 14 -3.01 -5.77 9.93
N THR A 15 -3.57 -4.83 9.15
CA THR A 15 -4.66 -4.00 9.63
C THR A 15 -5.78 -3.98 8.61
N ASN A 16 -6.94 -3.46 9.05
CA ASN A 16 -8.08 -3.28 8.15
C ASN A 16 -8.23 -1.84 7.72
N LEU A 17 -7.18 -1.04 7.85
CA LEU A 17 -7.24 0.35 7.47
C LEU A 17 -7.53 0.50 5.98
N PRO A 18 -8.29 1.52 5.60
CA PRO A 18 -8.47 1.80 4.18
C PRO A 18 -7.14 2.15 3.55
N ILE A 19 -7.01 1.81 2.27
CA ILE A 19 -5.73 2.01 1.57
C ILE A 19 -5.35 3.48 1.56
N SER A 20 -6.33 4.37 1.44
CA SER A 20 -6.03 5.80 1.45
C SER A 20 -5.41 6.23 2.78
N MET A 21 -5.85 5.63 3.87
CA MET A 21 -5.27 5.95 5.16
C MET A 21 -3.84 5.42 5.26
N ILE A 22 -3.60 4.25 4.70
CA ILE A 22 -2.25 3.69 4.69
C ILE A 22 -1.32 4.61 3.91
N ALA A 23 -1.79 5.14 2.79
CA ALA A 23 -0.98 6.06 2.00
C ALA A 23 -0.56 7.28 2.85
N VAL A 24 -1.49 7.82 3.61
CA VAL A 24 -1.19 8.98 4.45
C VAL A 24 -0.20 8.60 5.54
N LYS A 25 -0.37 7.44 6.12
CA LYS A 25 0.51 7.00 7.20
C LYS A 25 1.95 6.88 6.77
N VAL A 26 2.18 6.49 5.52
CA VAL A 26 3.55 6.35 5.03
C VAL A 26 4.05 7.63 4.37
N GLY A 27 3.27 8.72 4.43
CA GLY A 27 3.74 10.00 3.99
C GLY A 27 3.32 10.42 2.59
N TYR A 28 2.40 9.71 1.99
CA TYR A 28 1.89 10.07 0.67
C TYR A 28 0.58 10.82 0.82
N THR A 29 0.51 12.02 0.25
CA THR A 29 -0.72 12.82 0.32
C THR A 29 -1.61 12.59 -0.89
N ASN A 30 -1.08 12.00 -1.95
CA ASN A 30 -1.84 11.74 -3.16
C ASN A 30 -2.01 10.24 -3.33
N PHE A 31 -3.24 9.77 -3.19
CA PHE A 31 -3.51 8.35 -3.26
C PHE A 31 -3.14 7.74 -4.62
N SER A 32 -3.42 8.47 -5.70
CA SER A 32 -3.09 7.97 -7.03
C SER A 32 -1.59 7.76 -7.17
N HIS A 33 -0.82 8.71 -6.67
CA HIS A 33 0.63 8.59 -6.73
C HIS A 33 1.12 7.41 -5.89
N PHE A 34 0.56 7.28 -4.69
CA PHE A 34 0.91 6.17 -3.82
C PHE A 34 0.64 4.84 -4.51
N SER A 35 -0.52 4.73 -5.13
CA SER A 35 -0.91 3.49 -5.78
C SER A 35 0.03 3.14 -6.93
N GLN A 36 0.42 4.14 -7.71
CA GLN A 36 1.32 3.91 -8.82
C GLN A 36 2.70 3.46 -8.34
N VAL A 37 3.21 4.11 -7.31
CA VAL A 37 4.52 3.76 -6.77
C VAL A 37 4.46 2.36 -6.15
N TYR A 38 3.39 2.07 -5.45
CA TYR A 38 3.21 0.75 -4.85
C TYR A 38 3.28 -0.34 -5.92
N LYS A 39 2.53 -0.14 -7.00
CA LYS A 39 2.53 -1.12 -8.07
C LYS A 39 3.91 -1.24 -8.71
N LYS A 40 4.58 -0.11 -8.88
CA LYS A 40 5.90 -0.13 -9.50
C LYS A 40 6.91 -0.89 -8.65
N MET A 41 6.83 -0.72 -7.34
CA MET A 41 7.79 -1.33 -6.43
C MET A 41 7.45 -2.78 -6.11
N LEU A 42 6.19 -3.09 -6.00
CA LEU A 42 5.76 -4.41 -5.53
C LEU A 42 5.08 -5.25 -6.60
N GLY A 43 4.84 -4.68 -7.76
CA GLY A 43 4.29 -5.44 -8.88
C GLY A 43 2.78 -5.51 -8.94
N VAL A 44 2.09 -5.09 -7.89
CA VAL A 44 0.64 -5.08 -7.86
C VAL A 44 0.15 -3.82 -7.16
N THR A 45 -1.07 -3.42 -7.43
CA THR A 45 -1.64 -2.28 -6.73
C THR A 45 -1.98 -2.65 -5.30
N PRO A 46 -2.09 -1.66 -4.41
CA PRO A 46 -2.46 -1.97 -3.02
C PRO A 46 -3.80 -2.70 -2.93
N ALA A 47 -4.75 -2.32 -3.77
CA ALA A 47 -6.06 -2.97 -3.74
C ALA A 47 -5.95 -4.42 -4.16
N GLU A 48 -5.17 -4.68 -5.20
CA GLU A 48 -4.96 -6.04 -5.67
C GLU A 48 -4.23 -6.87 -4.63
N ASP A 49 -3.23 -6.27 -3.99
CA ASP A 49 -2.46 -6.98 -2.99
C ASP A 49 -3.34 -7.36 -1.81
N ARG A 50 -4.25 -6.48 -1.43
CA ARG A 50 -5.15 -6.80 -0.32
C ARG A 50 -6.15 -7.88 -0.70
N ASN A 51 -6.65 -7.84 -1.93
CA ASN A 51 -7.63 -8.82 -2.37
C ASN A 51 -7.02 -10.17 -2.70
N GLU A 52 -5.75 -10.19 -2.95
CA GLU A 52 -5.10 -11.40 -3.41
C GLU A 52 -5.26 -12.56 -2.45
N LYS A 53 -5.25 -12.24 -1.17
CA LYS A 53 -5.31 -13.28 -0.15
C LYS A 53 -6.65 -13.99 -0.11
N THR A 54 -7.65 -13.42 -0.75
CA THR A 54 -8.98 -14.05 -0.74
C THR A 54 -9.09 -15.21 -1.71
N GLY A 55 -8.15 -15.27 -2.61
CA GLY A 55 -8.20 -16.30 -3.64
C GLY A 55 -7.94 -17.68 -3.11
#